data_489732373451787da54f8994d2034619
#
_entry.id   489732373451787da54f8994d2034619
#
_cell.length_a   1.000
_cell.length_b   1.000
_cell.length_c   1.000
_cell.angle_alpha   90.00
_cell.angle_beta   90.00
_cell.angle_gamma   90.00
#
_symmetry.space_group_name_H-M   'P 1'
#
loop_
_entity.id
_entity.type
_entity.pdbx_description
1 polymer ?
#
loop_
_entity_poly.entity_id
_entity_poly.type
_entity_poly.pdbx_seq_one_letter_code
_entity_poly.pdbx_strand_id
1 'polypeptide(L)'
;NICIKSGRDADGLRVNRPTENVVVRNCTARKGAGLITCGSETSGSIRNVLGYDLKAVGTYTVLRLKSAMNRGGTIENIYMTRVSAENVRQVLAADLNWNPSYSYSTLPKEYEGKEIPEHWKVMLTPVEPPEKGYPRFRDIYLSQVKAENVDEFISASGWNDTLRLENFYLYGIEAQTNKPGKICYTRNFNLSEITLDVKDKDAIVLKENEQSNIHFDYVKTTTDRRTAGNLPH
;
A
#
# COMPACT_ATOMS: atom_id res chain seq x y z
N ASN A 1 -14.43 0.80 3.89
CA ASN A 1 -12.99 0.77 4.10
C ASN A 1 -12.64 -0.08 5.31
N ILE A 2 -11.75 -1.03 5.13
CA ILE A 2 -11.34 -1.94 6.19
C ILE A 2 -9.94 -1.53 6.61
N CYS A 3 -9.78 -1.08 7.87
CA CYS A 3 -8.52 -0.64 8.43
C CYS A 3 -8.06 -1.61 9.52
N ILE A 4 -6.95 -2.30 9.28
CA ILE A 4 -6.35 -3.27 10.19
C ILE A 4 -5.19 -2.59 10.90
N LYS A 5 -5.19 -2.62 12.23
CA LYS A 5 -4.27 -1.87 13.09
C LYS A 5 -3.89 -2.70 14.32
N SER A 6 -2.69 -2.46 14.87
CA SER A 6 -2.13 -3.26 15.97
C SER A 6 -1.34 -2.42 16.99
N GLY A 7 -1.88 -1.25 17.35
CA GLY A 7 -1.22 -0.36 18.31
C GLY A 7 -0.16 0.54 17.69
N ARG A 8 0.28 1.55 18.44
CA ARG A 8 1.21 2.56 17.97
C ARG A 8 2.35 2.84 18.93
N ASP A 9 3.50 3.11 18.36
CA ASP A 9 4.70 3.65 19.01
C ASP A 9 5.17 2.80 20.20
N ALA A 10 5.80 3.39 21.19
CA ALA A 10 6.38 2.70 22.34
C ALA A 10 5.35 1.84 23.09
N ASP A 11 4.13 2.32 23.28
CA ASP A 11 3.10 1.55 23.98
C ASP A 11 2.62 0.33 23.17
N GLY A 12 2.42 0.50 21.87
CA GLY A 12 2.09 -0.63 21.00
C GLY A 12 3.19 -1.69 20.94
N LEU A 13 4.46 -1.28 20.93
CA LEU A 13 5.61 -2.19 21.02
C LEU A 13 5.70 -2.89 22.37
N ARG A 14 5.40 -2.18 23.47
CA ARG A 14 5.33 -2.74 24.84
C ARG A 14 4.26 -3.82 24.95
N VAL A 15 3.06 -3.55 24.42
CA VAL A 15 1.95 -4.51 24.44
C VAL A 15 2.23 -5.69 23.52
N ASN A 16 2.82 -5.45 22.37
CA ASN A 16 3.27 -6.44 21.39
C ASN A 16 2.21 -7.52 21.07
N ARG A 17 0.99 -7.10 20.75
CA ARG A 17 -0.12 -7.97 20.38
C ARG A 17 -0.44 -7.79 18.89
N PRO A 18 -0.28 -8.82 18.04
CA PRO A 18 -0.59 -8.72 16.63
C PRO A 18 -2.10 -8.70 16.39
N THR A 19 -2.49 -8.04 15.31
CA THR A 19 -3.78 -8.30 14.65
C THR A 19 -3.55 -9.35 13.59
N GLU A 20 -4.16 -10.51 13.74
CA GLU A 20 -3.88 -11.67 12.91
C GLU A 20 -5.10 -12.51 12.60
N ASN A 21 -4.99 -13.38 11.58
CA ASN A 21 -6.03 -14.33 11.18
C ASN A 21 -7.33 -13.62 10.77
N VAL A 22 -7.22 -12.55 10.00
CA VAL A 22 -8.35 -11.74 9.54
C VAL A 22 -8.79 -12.20 8.15
N VAL A 23 -10.08 -12.47 7.98
CA VAL A 23 -10.66 -12.77 6.67
C VAL A 23 -11.65 -11.68 6.29
N VAL A 24 -11.47 -11.12 5.09
CA VAL A 24 -12.33 -10.12 4.47
C VAL A 24 -12.85 -10.68 3.15
N ARG A 25 -14.16 -10.85 3.02
CA ARG A 25 -14.74 -11.43 1.80
C ARG A 25 -16.08 -10.81 1.44
N ASN A 26 -16.39 -10.85 0.13
CA ASN A 26 -17.69 -10.38 -0.40
C ASN A 26 -18.03 -8.95 0.05
N CYS A 27 -17.04 -8.09 0.10
CA CYS A 27 -17.20 -6.71 0.54
C CYS A 27 -17.01 -5.72 -0.59
N THR A 28 -17.82 -4.66 -0.58
CA THR A 28 -17.65 -3.50 -1.46
C THR A 28 -17.30 -2.27 -0.63
N ALA A 29 -16.15 -1.67 -0.90
CA ALA A 29 -15.80 -0.35 -0.37
C ALA A 29 -16.15 0.73 -1.38
N ARG A 30 -16.90 1.75 -0.92
CA ARG A 30 -17.23 2.92 -1.72
C ARG A 30 -16.61 4.16 -1.10
N LYS A 31 -15.77 4.86 -1.89
CA LYS A 31 -14.99 6.02 -1.45
C LYS A 31 -14.02 5.69 -0.29
N GLY A 32 -13.26 6.66 0.18
CA GLY A 32 -12.37 6.54 1.33
C GLY A 32 -10.95 6.10 0.99
N ALA A 33 -10.13 5.87 2.01
CA ALA A 33 -8.67 5.79 1.86
C ALA A 33 -8.14 4.44 1.33
N GLY A 34 -8.93 3.39 1.33
CA GLY A 34 -8.52 2.10 0.79
C GLY A 34 -9.57 1.01 0.98
N LEU A 35 -9.59 0.00 0.13
CA LEU A 35 -10.45 -1.17 0.32
C LEU A 35 -9.97 -1.96 1.54
N ILE A 36 -8.70 -2.40 1.53
CA ILE A 36 -8.00 -2.91 2.71
C ILE A 36 -6.78 -2.01 2.96
N THR A 37 -6.66 -1.51 4.18
CA THR A 37 -5.53 -0.72 4.65
C THR A 37 -4.94 -1.37 5.90
N CYS A 38 -3.68 -1.78 5.85
CA CYS A 38 -2.91 -2.21 7.01
C CYS A 38 -2.09 -1.01 7.53
N GLY A 39 -2.31 -0.65 8.79
CA GLY A 39 -1.62 0.47 9.45
C GLY A 39 -2.37 1.83 9.37
N SER A 40 -1.69 2.93 9.74
CA SER A 40 -0.25 3.10 10.09
C SER A 40 0.14 2.62 11.48
N GLU A 41 -0.79 2.26 12.32
CA GLU A 41 -0.53 1.67 13.63
C GLU A 41 -0.19 0.18 13.48
N THR A 42 1.12 -0.12 13.49
CA THR A 42 1.68 -1.46 13.17
C THR A 42 2.51 -2.06 14.29
N SER A 43 2.60 -1.39 15.44
CA SER A 43 3.59 -1.74 16.47
C SER A 43 3.46 -3.15 17.03
N GLY A 44 2.24 -3.70 17.09
CA GLY A 44 2.01 -5.09 17.48
C GLY A 44 2.10 -6.10 16.34
N SER A 45 2.39 -5.66 15.11
CA SER A 45 2.37 -6.44 13.87
C SER A 45 0.97 -6.77 13.32
N ILE A 46 0.87 -6.95 12.02
CA ILE A 46 -0.33 -7.35 11.29
C ILE A 46 0.04 -8.54 10.42
N ARG A 47 -0.64 -9.67 10.57
CA ARG A 47 -0.28 -10.88 9.83
C ARG A 47 -1.47 -11.80 9.53
N ASN A 48 -1.29 -12.67 8.52
CA ASN A 48 -2.27 -13.66 8.14
C ASN A 48 -3.64 -13.00 7.81
N VAL A 49 -3.62 -12.06 6.87
CA VAL A 49 -4.82 -11.40 6.37
C VAL A 49 -5.18 -11.97 5.01
N LEU A 50 -6.40 -12.43 4.85
CA LEU A 50 -6.94 -12.93 3.59
C LEU A 50 -8.11 -12.07 3.13
N GLY A 51 -7.97 -11.42 1.96
CA GLY A 51 -9.04 -10.69 1.30
C GLY A 51 -9.43 -11.35 -0.02
N TYR A 52 -10.72 -11.60 -0.29
CA TYR A 52 -11.16 -12.15 -1.56
C TYR A 52 -12.62 -11.82 -1.91
N ASP A 53 -12.90 -11.86 -3.22
CA ASP A 53 -14.22 -11.48 -3.76
C ASP A 53 -14.62 -10.06 -3.32
N LEU A 54 -13.73 -9.11 -3.62
CA LEU A 54 -13.83 -7.74 -3.13
C LEU A 54 -14.07 -6.75 -4.28
N LYS A 55 -14.73 -5.64 -3.95
CA LYS A 55 -14.92 -4.53 -4.89
C LYS A 55 -14.53 -3.20 -4.28
N ALA A 56 -13.70 -2.43 -5.00
CA ALA A 56 -13.31 -1.06 -4.68
C ALA A 56 -13.95 -0.08 -5.67
N VAL A 57 -14.69 0.90 -5.20
CA VAL A 57 -15.30 1.92 -6.05
C VAL A 57 -15.02 3.30 -5.50
N GLY A 58 -14.22 4.10 -6.22
CA GLY A 58 -13.87 5.46 -5.80
C GLY A 58 -13.03 5.50 -4.52
N THR A 59 -12.33 4.43 -4.18
CA THR A 59 -11.40 4.43 -3.04
C THR A 59 -10.03 4.98 -3.45
N TYR A 60 -9.24 5.44 -2.50
CA TYR A 60 -7.86 5.84 -2.80
C TYR A 60 -7.04 4.65 -3.30
N THR A 61 -7.11 3.53 -2.60
CA THR A 61 -6.23 2.38 -2.89
C THR A 61 -7.02 1.08 -2.82
N VAL A 62 -6.64 0.08 -3.59
CA VAL A 62 -7.15 -1.28 -3.43
C VAL A 62 -6.48 -1.93 -2.23
N LEU A 63 -5.16 -2.13 -2.25
CA LEU A 63 -4.38 -2.59 -1.10
C LEU A 63 -3.41 -1.51 -0.65
N ARG A 64 -3.51 -1.11 0.62
CA ARG A 64 -2.64 -0.09 1.20
C ARG A 64 -1.91 -0.60 2.42
N LEU A 65 -0.57 -0.55 2.38
CA LEU A 65 0.31 -0.89 3.49
C LEU A 65 1.05 0.39 3.88
N LYS A 66 0.92 0.81 5.11
CA LYS A 66 1.55 2.05 5.58
C LYS A 66 2.00 1.95 7.03
N SER A 67 3.11 2.59 7.35
CA SER A 67 3.63 2.72 8.71
C SER A 67 4.39 4.04 8.90
N ALA A 68 5.16 4.15 9.94
CA ALA A 68 6.11 5.22 10.18
C ALA A 68 7.34 4.67 10.91
N MET A 69 8.46 5.40 10.87
CA MET A 69 9.75 4.92 11.38
C MET A 69 9.83 4.87 12.92
N ASN A 70 8.75 5.21 13.60
CA ASN A 70 8.58 5.06 15.05
C ASN A 70 7.52 4.03 15.45
N ARG A 71 6.93 3.32 14.47
CA ARG A 71 5.85 2.33 14.70
C ARG A 71 6.38 0.95 15.00
N GLY A 72 7.44 0.55 14.30
CA GLY A 72 7.92 -0.84 14.34
C GLY A 72 6.88 -1.82 13.85
N GLY A 73 7.06 -3.07 14.26
CA GLY A 73 6.20 -4.18 13.86
C GLY A 73 6.38 -4.62 12.41
N THR A 74 5.69 -5.67 12.05
CA THR A 74 5.74 -6.25 10.71
C THR A 74 4.33 -6.36 10.12
N ILE A 75 4.18 -5.98 8.85
CA ILE A 75 3.02 -6.38 8.04
C ILE A 75 3.48 -7.55 7.18
N GLU A 76 2.89 -8.72 7.37
CA GLU A 76 3.32 -9.95 6.71
C GLU A 76 2.17 -10.92 6.40
N ASN A 77 2.37 -11.80 5.42
CA ASN A 77 1.39 -12.79 5.02
C ASN A 77 0.02 -12.15 4.70
N ILE A 78 0.04 -11.16 3.82
CA ILE A 78 -1.17 -10.48 3.34
C ILE A 78 -1.52 -11.05 1.97
N TYR A 79 -2.66 -11.68 1.87
CA TYR A 79 -3.18 -12.30 0.66
C TYR A 79 -4.43 -11.58 0.20
N MET A 80 -4.45 -11.11 -1.03
CA MET A 80 -5.63 -10.47 -1.62
C MET A 80 -5.83 -10.97 -3.03
N THR A 81 -7.03 -11.44 -3.35
CA THR A 81 -7.32 -12.06 -4.65
C THR A 81 -8.76 -11.85 -5.08
N ARG A 82 -9.03 -11.98 -6.40
CA ARG A 82 -10.33 -11.79 -7.02
C ARG A 82 -10.97 -10.46 -6.64
N VAL A 83 -10.35 -9.38 -7.12
CA VAL A 83 -10.75 -8.01 -6.83
C VAL A 83 -11.14 -7.30 -8.10
N SER A 84 -12.24 -6.57 -8.06
CA SER A 84 -12.58 -5.57 -9.06
C SER A 84 -12.42 -4.17 -8.49
N ALA A 85 -11.89 -3.24 -9.28
CA ALA A 85 -11.67 -1.87 -8.85
C ALA A 85 -12.08 -0.87 -9.94
N GLU A 86 -12.75 0.20 -9.54
CA GLU A 86 -13.22 1.25 -10.44
C GLU A 86 -12.96 2.62 -9.82
N ASN A 87 -12.40 3.55 -10.59
CA ASN A 87 -12.16 4.93 -10.16
C ASN A 87 -11.32 4.99 -8.88
N VAL A 88 -10.21 4.26 -8.86
CA VAL A 88 -9.29 4.23 -7.72
C VAL A 88 -8.01 5.00 -8.03
N ARG A 89 -7.38 5.54 -7.02
CA ARG A 89 -6.12 6.24 -7.24
C ARG A 89 -4.96 5.26 -7.46
N GLN A 90 -4.90 4.16 -6.70
CA GLN A 90 -3.82 3.19 -6.80
C GLN A 90 -4.32 1.75 -6.60
N VAL A 91 -3.74 0.79 -7.32
CA VAL A 91 -3.98 -0.63 -7.04
C VAL A 91 -3.21 -1.08 -5.81
N LEU A 92 -1.92 -0.77 -5.73
CA LEU A 92 -1.10 -1.06 -4.56
C LEU A 92 -0.36 0.20 -4.10
N ALA A 93 -0.42 0.50 -2.81
CA ALA A 93 0.44 1.48 -2.16
C ALA A 93 1.14 0.84 -0.95
N ALA A 94 2.47 0.93 -0.88
CA ALA A 94 3.27 0.46 0.23
C ALA A 94 4.34 1.50 0.59
N ASP A 95 4.30 2.02 1.81
CA ASP A 95 5.20 3.08 2.29
C ASP A 95 5.55 2.85 3.77
N LEU A 96 6.83 2.63 4.04
CA LEU A 96 7.35 2.41 5.39
C LEU A 96 7.30 3.68 6.26
N ASN A 97 7.31 4.87 5.66
CA ASN A 97 7.30 6.14 6.39
C ASN A 97 6.24 7.11 5.83
N TRP A 98 5.00 6.64 5.84
CA TRP A 98 3.87 7.39 5.34
C TRP A 98 3.60 8.63 6.19
N ASN A 99 3.57 9.79 5.53
CA ASN A 99 3.19 11.07 6.12
C ASN A 99 3.78 11.33 7.54
N PRO A 100 5.08 11.62 7.65
CA PRO A 100 5.74 11.84 8.93
C PRO A 100 5.07 12.92 9.81
N SER A 101 4.55 13.99 9.21
CA SER A 101 3.89 15.08 9.95
C SER A 101 2.60 14.64 10.68
N TYR A 102 1.95 13.57 10.23
CA TYR A 102 0.78 12.99 10.89
C TYR A 102 1.15 11.82 11.81
N SER A 103 2.19 11.10 11.47
CA SER A 103 2.55 9.84 12.14
C SER A 103 3.25 10.05 13.48
N TYR A 104 4.00 11.14 13.62
CA TYR A 104 4.71 11.47 14.86
C TYR A 104 3.83 12.34 15.75
N SER A 105 3.67 11.92 17.01
CA SER A 105 2.86 12.65 17.99
C SER A 105 3.60 13.91 18.46
N THR A 106 2.89 15.01 18.50
CA THR A 106 3.36 16.28 19.07
C THR A 106 2.36 16.74 20.11
N LEU A 107 2.85 17.30 21.23
CA LEU A 107 1.98 17.83 22.28
C LEU A 107 1.14 19.00 21.71
N PRO A 108 -0.20 18.96 21.83
CA PRO A 108 -1.02 20.07 21.41
C PRO A 108 -0.69 21.35 22.22
N LYS A 109 -0.75 22.49 21.55
CA LYS A 109 -0.45 23.81 22.16
C LYS A 109 -1.26 24.12 23.41
N GLU A 110 -2.45 23.57 23.51
CA GLU A 110 -3.34 23.74 24.68
C GLU A 110 -2.76 23.22 26.00
N TYR A 111 -1.75 22.31 25.91
CA TYR A 111 -1.06 21.76 27.08
C TYR A 111 0.30 22.42 27.37
N GLU A 112 0.71 23.44 26.58
CA GLU A 112 1.93 24.17 26.86
C GLU A 112 1.83 24.87 28.22
N GLY A 113 2.78 24.58 29.14
CA GLY A 113 2.79 25.14 30.49
C GLY A 113 1.75 24.58 31.47
N LYS A 114 1.02 23.52 31.06
CA LYS A 114 0.02 22.84 31.90
C LYS A 114 0.47 21.41 32.21
N GLU A 115 -0.22 20.78 33.16
CA GLU A 115 -0.07 19.36 33.40
C GLU A 115 -0.45 18.56 32.17
N ILE A 116 0.46 17.66 31.74
CA ILE A 116 0.25 16.81 30.57
C ILE A 116 -0.57 15.60 31.00
N PRO A 117 -1.76 15.36 30.40
CA PRO A 117 -2.56 14.16 30.68
C PRO A 117 -1.80 12.87 30.41
N GLU A 118 -2.09 11.82 31.16
CA GLU A 118 -1.36 10.54 31.10
C GLU A 118 -1.34 9.92 29.70
N HIS A 119 -2.45 9.97 28.97
CA HIS A 119 -2.50 9.46 27.60
C HIS A 119 -1.54 10.18 26.65
N TRP A 120 -1.29 11.49 26.86
CA TRP A 120 -0.28 12.22 26.10
C TRP A 120 1.14 11.85 26.50
N LYS A 121 1.42 11.60 27.78
CA LYS A 121 2.72 11.10 28.21
C LYS A 121 3.04 9.78 27.54
N VAL A 122 2.08 8.86 27.47
CA VAL A 122 2.20 7.58 26.77
C VAL A 122 2.44 7.78 25.28
N MET A 123 1.66 8.66 24.64
CA MET A 123 1.77 8.91 23.18
C MET A 123 3.09 9.62 22.78
N LEU A 124 3.70 10.37 23.69
CA LEU A 124 4.94 11.09 23.47
C LEU A 124 6.18 10.29 23.90
N THR A 125 6.00 9.12 24.52
CA THR A 125 7.11 8.25 24.91
C THR A 125 7.91 7.84 23.66
N PRO A 126 9.22 8.13 23.61
CA PRO A 126 10.04 7.75 22.48
C PRO A 126 10.19 6.23 22.38
N VAL A 127 10.42 5.74 21.18
CA VAL A 127 10.78 4.34 20.93
C VAL A 127 12.30 4.21 21.09
N GLU A 128 12.71 3.41 22.07
CA GLU A 128 14.13 3.21 22.40
C GLU A 128 14.50 1.72 22.40
N PRO A 129 15.61 1.34 21.74
CA PRO A 129 16.38 2.16 20.82
C PRO A 129 15.56 2.44 19.53
N PRO A 130 15.88 3.50 18.74
CA PRO A 130 15.09 3.91 17.57
C PRO A 130 14.84 2.81 16.56
N GLU A 131 15.74 1.86 16.39
CA GLU A 131 15.64 0.75 15.44
C GLU A 131 14.43 -0.16 15.71
N LYS A 132 13.94 -0.23 16.95
CA LYS A 132 12.68 -0.93 17.29
C LYS A 132 11.47 -0.29 16.63
N GLY A 133 11.58 0.98 16.27
CA GLY A 133 10.55 1.71 15.54
C GLY A 133 10.51 1.44 14.04
N TYR A 134 11.49 0.73 13.47
CA TYR A 134 11.56 0.49 12.04
C TYR A 134 10.57 -0.59 11.62
N PRO A 135 9.55 -0.25 10.81
CA PRO A 135 8.57 -1.22 10.35
C PRO A 135 9.14 -2.10 9.24
N ARG A 136 8.53 -3.29 9.06
CA ARG A 136 8.86 -4.21 7.98
C ARG A 136 7.59 -4.63 7.24
N PHE A 137 7.64 -4.66 5.90
CA PHE A 137 6.57 -5.19 5.06
C PHE A 137 7.14 -6.32 4.23
N ARG A 138 6.55 -7.51 4.36
CA ARG A 138 7.02 -8.71 3.65
C ARG A 138 5.91 -9.72 3.41
N ASP A 139 6.16 -10.61 2.45
CA ASP A 139 5.27 -11.72 2.15
C ASP A 139 3.85 -11.23 1.78
N ILE A 140 3.79 -10.38 0.74
CA ILE A 140 2.56 -9.73 0.26
C ILE A 140 2.17 -10.32 -1.09
N TYR A 141 0.93 -10.78 -1.19
CA TYR A 141 0.40 -11.47 -2.36
C TYR A 141 -0.88 -10.77 -2.85
N LEU A 142 -0.85 -10.22 -4.06
CA LEU A 142 -1.97 -9.57 -4.70
C LEU A 142 -2.21 -10.21 -6.06
N SER A 143 -3.39 -10.81 -6.28
CA SER A 143 -3.64 -11.53 -7.51
C SER A 143 -5.06 -11.36 -8.05
N GLN A 144 -5.24 -11.65 -9.35
CA GLN A 144 -6.55 -11.65 -10.00
C GLN A 144 -7.31 -10.33 -9.77
N VAL A 145 -6.68 -9.22 -10.15
CA VAL A 145 -7.27 -7.88 -10.04
C VAL A 145 -7.65 -7.37 -11.42
N LYS A 146 -8.89 -6.89 -11.55
CA LYS A 146 -9.32 -6.07 -12.70
C LYS A 146 -9.59 -4.67 -12.22
N ALA A 147 -8.88 -3.69 -12.80
CA ALA A 147 -8.96 -2.30 -12.37
C ALA A 147 -9.17 -1.35 -13.55
N GLU A 148 -10.17 -0.50 -13.45
CA GLU A 148 -10.52 0.48 -14.47
C GLU A 148 -10.44 1.90 -13.90
N ASN A 149 -10.00 2.83 -14.73
CA ASN A 149 -9.84 4.24 -14.38
C ASN A 149 -9.00 4.43 -13.09
N VAL A 150 -7.76 4.00 -13.18
CA VAL A 150 -6.75 4.08 -12.10
C VAL A 150 -5.83 5.28 -12.38
N ASP A 151 -5.51 6.09 -11.37
CA ASP A 151 -4.56 7.20 -11.58
C ASP A 151 -3.12 6.67 -11.74
N GLU A 152 -2.69 5.80 -10.84
CA GLU A 152 -1.35 5.22 -10.82
C GLU A 152 -1.45 3.74 -10.45
N PHE A 153 -0.85 2.84 -11.24
CA PHE A 153 -0.97 1.41 -10.95
C PHE A 153 -0.37 1.05 -9.59
N ILE A 154 0.87 1.45 -9.33
CA ILE A 154 1.60 1.06 -8.13
C ILE A 154 2.45 2.19 -7.54
N SER A 155 2.46 2.32 -6.22
CA SER A 155 3.41 3.16 -5.49
C SER A 155 3.99 2.36 -4.32
N ALA A 156 5.11 1.68 -4.56
CA ALA A 156 5.76 0.82 -3.57
C ALA A 156 7.17 1.33 -3.28
N SER A 157 7.45 1.69 -2.04
CA SER A 157 8.76 2.20 -1.64
C SER A 157 9.17 1.69 -0.27
N GLY A 158 10.29 0.97 -0.23
CA GLY A 158 11.08 0.82 0.97
C GLY A 158 11.71 2.16 1.39
N TRP A 159 12.46 2.16 2.46
CA TRP A 159 13.09 3.37 3.00
C TRP A 159 14.49 3.62 2.41
N ASN A 160 15.33 2.60 2.41
CA ASN A 160 16.71 2.63 1.92
C ASN A 160 17.22 1.21 1.65
N ASP A 161 18.51 1.06 1.44
CA ASP A 161 19.16 -0.22 1.11
C ASP A 161 19.04 -1.30 2.19
N THR A 162 18.80 -0.92 3.43
CA THR A 162 18.67 -1.85 4.56
C THR A 162 17.23 -2.12 4.98
N LEU A 163 16.33 -1.19 4.73
CA LEU A 163 14.91 -1.28 5.04
C LEU A 163 14.11 -1.32 3.74
N ARG A 164 14.01 -2.50 3.16
CA ARG A 164 13.36 -2.78 1.89
C ARG A 164 11.95 -3.34 2.09
N LEU A 165 11.14 -3.24 1.05
CA LEU A 165 9.96 -4.09 0.93
C LEU A 165 10.41 -5.47 0.43
N GLU A 166 9.96 -6.55 1.06
CA GLU A 166 10.48 -7.88 0.80
C GLU A 166 9.38 -8.87 0.40
N ASN A 167 9.66 -9.73 -0.59
CA ASN A 167 8.75 -10.82 -0.98
C ASN A 167 7.36 -10.33 -1.39
N PHE A 168 7.29 -9.44 -2.36
CA PHE A 168 6.03 -9.00 -2.96
C PHE A 168 5.75 -9.80 -4.24
N TYR A 169 4.56 -10.34 -4.36
CA TYR A 169 4.14 -11.15 -5.50
C TYR A 169 2.81 -10.64 -6.03
N LEU A 170 2.83 -10.08 -7.23
CA LEU A 170 1.64 -9.60 -7.94
C LEU A 170 1.45 -10.49 -9.17
N TYR A 171 0.25 -11.06 -9.33
CA TYR A 171 -0.04 -12.03 -10.38
C TYR A 171 -1.42 -11.84 -10.99
N GLY A 172 -1.50 -11.93 -12.34
CA GLY A 172 -2.78 -11.93 -13.04
C GLY A 172 -3.56 -10.64 -12.85
N ILE A 173 -2.93 -9.48 -13.08
CA ILE A 173 -3.56 -8.17 -12.89
C ILE A 173 -3.74 -7.50 -14.25
N GLU A 174 -4.97 -7.09 -14.55
CA GLU A 174 -5.32 -6.25 -15.68
C GLU A 174 -5.71 -4.87 -15.16
N ALA A 175 -5.03 -3.81 -15.60
CA ALA A 175 -5.34 -2.46 -15.14
C ALA A 175 -5.31 -1.45 -16.28
N GLN A 176 -6.36 -0.61 -16.34
CA GLN A 176 -6.39 0.59 -17.15
C GLN A 176 -6.00 1.76 -16.24
N THR A 177 -4.85 2.37 -16.52
CA THR A 177 -4.24 3.35 -15.63
C THR A 177 -3.69 4.56 -16.38
N ASN A 178 -3.64 5.71 -15.73
CA ASN A 178 -2.97 6.88 -16.28
C ASN A 178 -1.46 6.70 -16.28
N LYS A 179 -0.89 6.18 -15.17
CA LYS A 179 0.56 5.99 -14.98
C LYS A 179 0.90 4.62 -14.42
N PRO A 180 2.05 4.03 -14.78
CA PRO A 180 2.50 2.77 -14.20
C PRO A 180 2.99 2.93 -12.75
N GLY A 181 3.60 4.04 -12.37
CA GLY A 181 4.01 4.36 -11.02
C GLY A 181 5.47 4.05 -10.68
N LYS A 182 5.73 3.60 -9.45
CA LYS A 182 7.10 3.37 -8.94
C LYS A 182 7.23 2.14 -8.05
N ILE A 183 8.41 1.49 -8.13
CA ILE A 183 8.86 0.41 -7.25
C ILE A 183 10.31 0.70 -6.84
N CYS A 184 10.55 0.97 -5.58
CA CYS A 184 11.84 1.42 -5.09
C CYS A 184 12.25 0.71 -3.79
N TYR A 185 13.53 0.42 -3.64
CA TYR A 185 14.10 -0.21 -2.44
C TYR A 185 13.38 -1.48 -2.05
N THR A 186 13.38 -2.45 -2.96
CA THR A 186 12.71 -3.74 -2.75
C THR A 186 13.69 -4.90 -2.85
N ARG A 187 13.30 -6.03 -2.28
CA ARG A 187 13.96 -7.32 -2.48
C ARG A 187 12.93 -8.39 -2.79
N ASN A 188 13.17 -9.18 -3.83
CA ASN A 188 12.28 -10.24 -4.28
C ASN A 188 10.86 -9.71 -4.56
N PHE A 189 10.78 -8.66 -5.39
CA PHE A 189 9.53 -8.09 -5.86
C PHE A 189 9.20 -8.64 -7.24
N ASN A 190 8.13 -9.42 -7.35
CA ASN A 190 7.83 -10.18 -8.54
C ASN A 190 6.47 -9.79 -9.13
N LEU A 191 6.48 -9.48 -10.41
CA LEU A 191 5.31 -9.22 -11.22
C LEU A 191 5.21 -10.30 -12.29
N SER A 192 4.06 -10.94 -12.41
CA SER A 192 3.80 -11.98 -13.40
C SER A 192 2.39 -11.85 -13.95
N GLU A 193 2.23 -11.96 -15.25
CA GLU A 193 0.94 -11.80 -15.94
C GLU A 193 0.26 -10.46 -15.60
N ILE A 194 1.02 -9.37 -15.69
CA ILE A 194 0.52 -8.01 -15.46
C ILE A 194 0.32 -7.33 -16.80
N THR A 195 -0.93 -7.01 -17.12
CA THR A 195 -1.29 -6.28 -18.33
C THR A 195 -1.75 -4.87 -17.99
N LEU A 196 -1.05 -3.87 -18.52
CA LEU A 196 -1.38 -2.47 -18.29
C LEU A 196 -1.79 -1.77 -19.59
N ASP A 197 -2.98 -1.19 -19.61
CA ASP A 197 -3.37 -0.16 -20.55
C ASP A 197 -3.04 1.20 -19.94
N VAL A 198 -1.92 1.79 -20.38
CA VAL A 198 -1.37 3.03 -19.80
C VAL A 198 -1.66 4.21 -20.73
N LYS A 199 -2.33 5.21 -20.18
CA LYS A 199 -2.68 6.43 -20.94
C LYS A 199 -1.46 7.34 -21.16
N ASP A 200 -0.71 7.63 -20.12
CA ASP A 200 0.50 8.42 -20.19
C ASP A 200 1.67 7.49 -20.50
N LYS A 201 2.45 7.79 -21.54
CA LYS A 201 3.58 6.96 -21.98
C LYS A 201 4.79 7.00 -21.04
N ASP A 202 4.57 7.37 -19.78
CA ASP A 202 5.63 7.39 -18.76
C ASP A 202 6.13 5.97 -18.49
N ALA A 203 7.43 5.83 -18.32
CA ALA A 203 8.00 4.57 -17.84
C ALA A 203 7.77 4.42 -16.33
N ILE A 204 7.65 3.18 -15.87
CA ILE A 204 7.69 2.92 -14.43
C ILE A 204 9.03 3.36 -13.85
N VAL A 205 8.99 3.98 -12.67
CA VAL A 205 10.21 4.36 -11.94
C VAL A 205 10.70 3.17 -11.12
N LEU A 206 11.90 2.69 -11.44
CA LEU A 206 12.55 1.59 -10.72
C LEU A 206 13.84 2.10 -10.06
N LYS A 207 14.02 1.80 -8.77
CA LYS A 207 15.22 2.17 -8.04
C LYS A 207 15.58 1.13 -6.98
N GLU A 208 16.85 0.65 -6.99
CA GLU A 208 17.40 -0.22 -5.94
C GLU A 208 16.54 -1.47 -5.64
N ASN A 209 16.17 -2.20 -6.70
CA ASN A 209 15.35 -3.41 -6.60
C ASN A 209 16.25 -4.65 -6.77
N GLU A 210 16.46 -5.38 -5.67
CA GLU A 210 17.28 -6.59 -5.63
C GLU A 210 16.47 -7.84 -5.90
N GLN A 211 17.04 -8.81 -6.64
CA GLN A 211 16.45 -10.13 -6.89
C GLN A 211 14.97 -10.05 -7.35
N SER A 212 14.62 -9.00 -8.06
CA SER A 212 13.25 -8.66 -8.43
C SER A 212 13.00 -8.93 -9.91
N ASN A 213 11.84 -9.47 -10.23
CA ASN A 213 11.37 -9.66 -11.60
C ASN A 213 10.18 -8.71 -11.86
N ILE A 214 10.47 -7.56 -12.45
CA ILE A 214 9.49 -6.50 -12.71
C ILE A 214 9.26 -6.41 -14.20
N HIS A 215 8.22 -7.07 -14.67
CA HIS A 215 7.82 -7.09 -16.07
C HIS A 215 6.33 -6.79 -16.21
N PHE A 216 5.98 -5.96 -17.20
CA PHE A 216 4.61 -5.63 -17.57
C PHE A 216 4.40 -5.86 -19.07
N ASP A 217 3.26 -6.42 -19.43
CA ASP A 217 2.77 -6.39 -20.79
C ASP A 217 1.92 -5.15 -21.00
N TYR A 218 2.39 -4.25 -21.87
CA TYR A 218 1.63 -3.05 -22.22
C TYR A 218 0.67 -3.35 -23.37
N VAL A 219 -0.62 -3.03 -23.15
CA VAL A 219 -1.60 -3.02 -24.23
C VAL A 219 -1.30 -1.82 -25.11
N LYS A 220 -1.04 -2.04 -26.41
CA LYS A 220 -1.00 -0.95 -27.38
C LYS A 220 -2.40 -0.38 -27.50
N THR A 221 -2.62 0.80 -26.96
CA THR A 221 -3.88 1.51 -27.14
C THR A 221 -4.08 1.75 -28.64
N THR A 222 -5.05 1.08 -29.25
CA THR A 222 -5.44 1.29 -30.66
C THR A 222 -6.18 2.62 -30.77
N THR A 223 -5.46 3.73 -30.62
CA THR A 223 -5.97 5.08 -30.93
C THR A 223 -5.94 5.40 -32.43
N ASP A 224 -5.81 4.39 -33.32
CA ASP A 224 -5.76 4.56 -34.78
C ASP A 224 -6.93 3.93 -35.54
N ARG A 225 -8.14 3.92 -34.99
CA ARG A 225 -9.34 3.48 -35.70
C ARG A 225 -10.39 4.56 -35.96
N ARG A 226 -10.00 5.82 -36.14
CA ARG A 226 -10.94 6.88 -36.57
C ARG A 226 -10.36 7.82 -37.64
N THR A 227 -9.71 7.31 -38.66
CA THR A 227 -9.45 8.09 -39.89
C THR A 227 -9.41 7.17 -41.13
N ALA A 228 -10.39 6.30 -41.25
CA ALA A 228 -10.61 5.61 -42.52
C ALA A 228 -12.12 5.50 -42.75
N GLY A 229 -12.70 6.51 -43.31
CA GLY A 229 -14.11 6.48 -43.67
C GLY A 229 -14.70 7.82 -44.06
N ASN A 230 -14.18 8.48 -45.07
CA ASN A 230 -14.96 9.37 -45.93
C ASN A 230 -14.22 9.48 -47.26
N LEU A 231 -14.56 8.60 -48.18
CA LEU A 231 -14.41 8.85 -49.62
C LEU A 231 -15.69 9.50 -50.09
N PRO A 232 -15.63 10.67 -50.77
CA PRO A 232 -16.81 11.24 -51.43
C PRO A 232 -17.03 10.57 -52.76
N HIS A 233 -18.30 10.36 -53.08
CA HIS A 233 -18.80 10.13 -54.41
C HIS A 233 -18.86 11.43 -55.22
#